data_3fe96da74c7d749c55b1cbdf8dc178a4
#
_entry.id   3fe96da74c7d749c55b1cbdf8dc178a4
#
_cell.length_a   1.000
_cell.length_b   1.000
_cell.length_c   1.000
_cell.angle_alpha   90.00
_cell.angle_beta   90.00
_cell.angle_gamma   90.00
#
_symmetry.space_group_name_H-M   'P 1'
#
loop_
_entity.id
_entity.type
_entity.pdbx_description
1 polymer ?
#
loop_
_entity_poly.entity_id
_entity_poly.type
_entity_poly.pdbx_seq_one_letter_code
_entity_poly.pdbx_strand_id
1 'polypeptide(L)'
;VNFTGFVPGTVYSWTNNNTTIGLGASGTGNIPSFTAINTGTAAVTSTITVTPSYTNAGVTCTGTPITFTITVNPTGQVDQPASQVVCNGAPTAPVNFTTLVPGTVFNWTNSTPAIGLAASGTGNIASFTGTNATNAPLVGTITVTPVYTPVSTVTQTFLYTGAMQTFTVPVGVTSVTIDAYGAQGGNGATGGNASTGGTGGNGTRATGTLAVTPGQVLNIFVGGAGGTP
;
A
#
# COMPACT_ATOMS: atom_id res chain seq x y z
N VAL A 1 3.80 -0.72 -23.38
CA VAL A 1 4.83 0.32 -23.11
C VAL A 1 5.57 0.57 -24.40
N ASN A 2 5.68 1.82 -24.81
CA ASN A 2 6.42 2.21 -26.02
C ASN A 2 7.80 2.74 -25.61
N PHE A 3 8.82 2.26 -26.30
CA PHE A 3 10.20 2.74 -26.13
C PHE A 3 10.54 3.72 -27.25
N THR A 4 11.17 4.82 -26.89
CA THR A 4 11.60 5.87 -27.82
C THR A 4 13.05 6.29 -27.51
N GLY A 5 13.78 6.75 -28.52
CA GLY A 5 15.15 7.24 -28.39
C GLY A 5 15.51 8.21 -29.51
N PHE A 6 16.61 8.95 -29.33
CA PHE A 6 17.05 9.96 -30.27
C PHE A 6 17.73 9.41 -31.53
N VAL A 7 18.16 8.12 -31.51
CA VAL A 7 18.83 7.49 -32.63
C VAL A 7 17.81 6.68 -33.44
N PRO A 8 17.46 7.10 -34.69
CA PRO A 8 16.57 6.30 -35.53
C PRO A 8 17.16 4.93 -35.84
N GLY A 9 16.33 3.87 -35.83
CA GLY A 9 16.77 2.50 -36.04
C GLY A 9 17.30 1.78 -34.79
N THR A 10 17.21 2.40 -33.59
CA THR A 10 17.49 1.71 -32.32
C THR A 10 16.55 0.56 -32.11
N VAL A 11 17.09 -0.61 -31.79
CA VAL A 11 16.36 -1.81 -31.36
C VAL A 11 16.38 -1.87 -29.84
N TYR A 12 15.24 -2.14 -29.22
CA TYR A 12 15.11 -2.32 -27.78
C TYR A 12 14.92 -3.79 -27.48
N SER A 13 15.79 -4.39 -26.66
CA SER A 13 15.57 -5.68 -26.05
C SER A 13 15.21 -5.49 -24.58
N TRP A 14 14.28 -6.30 -24.07
CA TRP A 14 13.89 -6.19 -22.67
C TRP A 14 13.86 -7.56 -21.99
N THR A 15 14.08 -7.55 -20.70
CA THR A 15 13.94 -8.70 -19.81
C THR A 15 13.02 -8.39 -18.65
N ASN A 16 12.30 -9.40 -18.19
CA ASN A 16 11.37 -9.36 -17.09
C ASN A 16 11.85 -10.33 -16.01
N ASN A 17 12.11 -9.86 -14.79
CA ASN A 17 12.60 -10.70 -13.70
C ASN A 17 11.52 -11.53 -13.00
N ASN A 18 10.24 -11.27 -13.30
CA ASN A 18 9.11 -11.97 -12.68
C ASN A 18 7.96 -12.18 -13.66
N THR A 19 7.88 -13.36 -14.25
CA THR A 19 6.86 -13.71 -15.25
C THR A 19 5.48 -13.98 -14.65
N THR A 20 5.35 -14.09 -13.34
CA THR A 20 4.06 -14.38 -12.67
C THR A 20 3.04 -13.27 -12.84
N ILE A 21 3.49 -12.05 -13.25
CA ILE A 21 2.60 -10.94 -13.57
C ILE A 21 1.84 -11.10 -14.91
N GLY A 22 2.11 -12.16 -15.67
CA GLY A 22 1.49 -12.42 -16.99
C GLY A 22 2.29 -11.92 -18.19
N LEU A 23 3.44 -11.23 -17.96
CA LEU A 23 4.36 -10.80 -19.02
C LEU A 23 5.47 -11.85 -19.21
N GLY A 24 5.82 -12.18 -20.46
CA GLY A 24 6.92 -13.08 -20.78
C GLY A 24 8.27 -12.63 -20.21
N ALA A 25 9.23 -13.56 -20.15
CA ALA A 25 10.56 -13.31 -19.55
C ALA A 25 11.41 -12.29 -20.33
N SER A 26 11.20 -12.13 -21.62
CA SER A 26 11.97 -11.21 -22.47
C SER A 26 11.23 -10.93 -23.79
N GLY A 27 11.68 -9.91 -24.50
CA GLY A 27 11.19 -9.61 -25.84
C GLY A 27 12.04 -8.51 -26.51
N THR A 28 11.62 -8.17 -27.74
CA THR A 28 12.23 -7.10 -28.55
C THR A 28 11.16 -6.12 -28.99
N GLY A 29 11.55 -4.86 -29.18
CA GLY A 29 10.60 -3.78 -29.49
C GLY A 29 9.75 -3.38 -28.28
N ASN A 30 8.62 -2.75 -28.55
CA ASN A 30 7.68 -2.31 -27.52
C ASN A 30 7.05 -3.50 -26.76
N ILE A 31 6.72 -3.27 -25.51
CA ILE A 31 5.93 -4.25 -24.74
C ILE A 31 4.44 -4.05 -25.12
N PRO A 32 3.79 -5.04 -25.76
CA PRO A 32 2.37 -4.96 -26.07
C PRO A 32 1.53 -4.99 -24.78
N SER A 33 0.24 -4.70 -24.91
CA SER A 33 -0.69 -4.95 -23.81
C SER A 33 -0.75 -6.45 -23.50
N PHE A 34 -0.82 -6.80 -22.22
CA PHE A 34 -0.94 -8.18 -21.74
C PHE A 34 -1.96 -8.22 -20.60
N THR A 35 -2.50 -9.40 -20.33
CA THR A 35 -3.37 -9.61 -19.17
C THR A 35 -2.51 -9.72 -17.91
N ALA A 36 -2.66 -8.76 -17.01
CA ALA A 36 -1.99 -8.81 -15.73
C ALA A 36 -2.58 -9.92 -14.85
N ILE A 37 -1.71 -10.72 -14.21
CA ILE A 37 -2.08 -11.86 -13.37
C ILE A 37 -1.45 -11.68 -12.00
N ASN A 38 -2.28 -11.80 -10.96
CA ASN A 38 -1.84 -11.98 -9.58
C ASN A 38 -2.86 -12.86 -8.86
N THR A 39 -2.50 -14.11 -8.60
CA THR A 39 -3.33 -15.10 -7.88
C THR A 39 -3.03 -15.14 -6.39
N GLY A 40 -2.09 -14.31 -5.91
CA GLY A 40 -1.72 -14.22 -4.50
C GLY A 40 -2.59 -13.24 -3.72
N THR A 41 -2.22 -13.05 -2.46
CA THR A 41 -2.90 -12.14 -1.50
C THR A 41 -2.18 -10.82 -1.29
N ALA A 42 -1.01 -10.64 -1.90
CA ALA A 42 -0.20 -9.42 -1.84
C ALA A 42 0.14 -8.91 -3.24
N ALA A 43 0.47 -7.64 -3.38
CA ALA A 43 0.93 -7.07 -4.64
C ALA A 43 2.23 -7.75 -5.11
N VAL A 44 2.32 -8.05 -6.40
CA VAL A 44 3.49 -8.64 -7.06
C VAL A 44 4.12 -7.61 -7.97
N THR A 45 5.40 -7.33 -7.78
CA THR A 45 6.17 -6.38 -8.59
C THR A 45 7.17 -7.12 -9.47
N SER A 46 7.25 -6.71 -10.71
CA SER A 46 8.29 -7.11 -11.67
C SER A 46 9.14 -5.93 -12.07
N THR A 47 10.44 -6.15 -12.20
CA THR A 47 11.40 -5.19 -12.76
C THR A 47 11.70 -5.55 -14.19
N ILE A 48 11.45 -4.59 -15.10
CA ILE A 48 11.77 -4.69 -16.51
C ILE A 48 13.07 -3.96 -16.77
N THR A 49 14.03 -4.64 -17.37
CA THR A 49 15.29 -4.04 -17.84
C THR A 49 15.24 -3.91 -19.35
N VAL A 50 15.45 -2.72 -19.87
CA VAL A 50 15.43 -2.43 -21.32
C VAL A 50 16.82 -2.02 -21.76
N THR A 51 17.35 -2.70 -22.76
CA THR A 51 18.67 -2.46 -23.32
C THR A 51 18.51 -1.98 -24.77
N PRO A 52 18.86 -0.72 -25.08
CA PRO A 52 18.88 -0.23 -26.46
C PRO A 52 20.14 -0.72 -27.20
N SER A 53 20.01 -1.02 -28.49
CA SER A 53 21.15 -1.33 -29.36
C SER A 53 20.95 -0.74 -30.75
N TYR A 54 22.03 -0.36 -31.39
CA TYR A 54 22.05 0.15 -32.77
C TYR A 54 23.10 -0.59 -33.58
N THR A 55 22.72 -1.07 -34.76
CA THR A 55 23.61 -1.80 -35.65
C THR A 55 23.80 -1.02 -36.95
N ASN A 56 25.06 -0.76 -37.32
CA ASN A 56 25.44 -0.16 -38.60
C ASN A 56 26.60 -0.93 -39.23
N ALA A 57 26.51 -1.24 -40.51
CA ALA A 57 27.52 -1.99 -41.27
C ALA A 57 27.98 -3.27 -40.56
N GLY A 58 27.10 -4.01 -39.88
CA GLY A 58 27.42 -5.24 -39.14
C GLY A 58 28.03 -5.05 -37.76
N VAL A 59 28.27 -3.82 -37.31
CA VAL A 59 28.76 -3.51 -35.96
C VAL A 59 27.60 -3.06 -35.07
N THR A 60 27.40 -3.77 -33.94
CA THR A 60 26.36 -3.45 -32.97
C THR A 60 26.94 -2.70 -31.77
N CYS A 61 26.39 -1.52 -31.49
CA CYS A 61 26.68 -0.74 -30.29
C CYS A 61 25.50 -0.86 -29.31
N THR A 62 25.79 -1.29 -28.09
CA THR A 62 24.79 -1.42 -27.01
C THR A 62 24.82 -0.17 -26.14
N GLY A 63 23.67 0.42 -25.89
CA GLY A 63 23.54 1.57 -24.98
C GLY A 63 23.35 1.15 -23.53
N THR A 64 23.28 2.14 -22.64
CA THR A 64 23.07 1.91 -21.20
C THR A 64 21.65 1.38 -20.96
N PRO A 65 21.49 0.25 -20.25
CA PRO A 65 20.18 -0.27 -19.87
C PRO A 65 19.43 0.69 -18.91
N ILE A 66 18.12 0.72 -19.03
CA ILE A 66 17.22 1.37 -18.07
C ILE A 66 16.30 0.35 -17.44
N THR A 67 15.78 0.66 -16.26
CA THR A 67 14.82 -0.20 -15.55
C THR A 67 13.57 0.56 -15.18
N PHE A 68 12.43 -0.16 -15.17
CA PHE A 68 11.18 0.30 -14.57
C PHE A 68 10.41 -0.88 -13.99
N THR A 69 9.41 -0.61 -13.18
CA THR A 69 8.62 -1.65 -12.51
C THR A 69 7.18 -1.69 -13.00
N ILE A 70 6.60 -2.90 -12.98
CA ILE A 70 5.16 -3.14 -13.15
C ILE A 70 4.70 -3.86 -11.90
N THR A 71 3.75 -3.26 -11.19
CA THR A 71 3.13 -3.87 -9.99
C THR A 71 1.71 -4.30 -10.31
N VAL A 72 1.39 -5.56 -10.00
CA VAL A 72 0.04 -6.13 -10.15
C VAL A 72 -0.52 -6.39 -8.76
N ASN A 73 -1.60 -5.69 -8.43
CA ASN A 73 -2.29 -5.86 -7.16
C ASN A 73 -3.12 -7.15 -7.14
N PRO A 74 -3.36 -7.74 -5.96
CA PRO A 74 -4.28 -8.88 -5.84
C PRO A 74 -5.72 -8.44 -6.10
N THR A 75 -6.59 -9.40 -6.43
CA THR A 75 -8.04 -9.17 -6.47
C THR A 75 -8.63 -9.28 -5.07
N GLY A 76 -9.50 -8.35 -4.69
CA GLY A 76 -10.25 -8.43 -3.43
C GLY A 76 -11.08 -9.73 -3.38
N GLN A 77 -11.13 -10.35 -2.20
CA GLN A 77 -11.86 -11.58 -1.95
C GLN A 77 -12.72 -11.43 -0.69
N VAL A 78 -13.77 -12.24 -0.57
CA VAL A 78 -14.61 -12.33 0.63
C VAL A 78 -15.00 -13.78 0.85
N ASP A 79 -14.87 -14.23 2.11
CA ASP A 79 -15.35 -15.57 2.50
C ASP A 79 -16.87 -15.55 2.60
N GLN A 80 -17.53 -16.64 2.18
CA GLN A 80 -18.99 -16.75 2.17
C GLN A 80 -19.55 -16.80 3.60
N PRO A 81 -20.32 -15.79 4.07
CA PRO A 81 -20.99 -15.84 5.36
C PRO A 81 -22.14 -16.84 5.36
N ALA A 82 -22.51 -17.32 6.54
CA ALA A 82 -23.69 -18.16 6.73
C ALA A 82 -24.99 -17.34 6.52
N SER A 83 -25.98 -17.95 5.86
CA SER A 83 -27.32 -17.40 5.78
C SER A 83 -28.01 -17.41 7.14
N GLN A 84 -28.91 -16.42 7.36
CA GLN A 84 -29.67 -16.29 8.62
C GLN A 84 -31.17 -16.35 8.33
N VAL A 85 -31.92 -16.94 9.28
CA VAL A 85 -33.38 -16.94 9.29
C VAL A 85 -33.81 -16.47 10.68
N VAL A 86 -34.63 -15.42 10.72
CA VAL A 86 -35.14 -14.84 11.95
C VAL A 86 -36.65 -14.61 11.89
N CYS A 87 -37.30 -14.58 13.04
CA CYS A 87 -38.71 -14.19 13.13
C CYS A 87 -38.88 -12.68 12.96
N ASN A 88 -40.06 -12.24 12.53
CA ASN A 88 -40.42 -10.81 12.53
C ASN A 88 -40.22 -10.20 13.94
N GLY A 89 -39.52 -9.07 14.02
CA GLY A 89 -39.18 -8.39 15.27
C GLY A 89 -37.97 -8.94 16.02
N ALA A 90 -37.37 -10.08 15.58
CA ALA A 90 -36.17 -10.62 16.20
C ALA A 90 -34.88 -9.99 15.64
N PRO A 91 -33.82 -9.89 16.45
CA PRO A 91 -32.51 -9.41 15.96
C PRO A 91 -31.83 -10.47 15.13
N THR A 92 -31.09 -10.03 14.10
CA THR A 92 -30.10 -10.88 13.39
C THR A 92 -28.78 -10.94 14.15
N ALA A 93 -27.97 -11.95 13.90
CA ALA A 93 -26.56 -11.89 14.27
C ALA A 93 -25.80 -10.90 13.35
N PRO A 94 -24.73 -10.24 13.84
CA PRO A 94 -23.88 -9.45 12.97
C PRO A 94 -23.19 -10.33 11.93
N VAL A 95 -22.94 -9.80 10.72
CA VAL A 95 -22.15 -10.46 9.68
C VAL A 95 -20.80 -9.77 9.61
N ASN A 96 -19.75 -10.49 10.00
CA ASN A 96 -18.38 -10.05 9.87
C ASN A 96 -17.78 -10.67 8.61
N PHE A 97 -17.45 -9.84 7.62
CA PHE A 97 -16.79 -10.31 6.41
C PHE A 97 -15.31 -10.56 6.68
N THR A 98 -14.79 -11.68 6.18
CA THR A 98 -13.40 -12.08 6.29
C THR A 98 -12.78 -12.26 4.91
N THR A 99 -11.45 -12.15 4.83
CA THR A 99 -10.68 -12.27 3.60
C THR A 99 -9.22 -12.63 3.93
N LEU A 100 -8.57 -13.34 3.01
CA LEU A 100 -7.11 -13.56 3.03
C LEU A 100 -6.32 -12.43 2.36
N VAL A 101 -6.99 -11.46 1.70
CA VAL A 101 -6.37 -10.34 1.01
C VAL A 101 -6.44 -9.08 1.88
N PRO A 102 -5.38 -8.69 2.60
CA PRO A 102 -5.37 -7.48 3.44
C PRO A 102 -5.67 -6.22 2.60
N GLY A 103 -6.39 -5.26 3.17
CA GLY A 103 -6.79 -4.04 2.46
C GLY A 103 -8.03 -4.19 1.57
N THR A 104 -8.74 -5.33 1.65
CA THR A 104 -10.03 -5.48 0.97
C THR A 104 -11.11 -4.70 1.71
N VAL A 105 -11.83 -3.87 0.97
CA VAL A 105 -13.04 -3.17 1.41
C VAL A 105 -14.25 -3.93 0.88
N PHE A 106 -15.27 -4.16 1.71
CA PHE A 106 -16.49 -4.86 1.35
C PHE A 106 -17.60 -3.86 1.08
N ASN A 107 -18.08 -3.76 -0.17
CA ASN A 107 -19.29 -3.03 -0.52
C ASN A 107 -20.42 -4.04 -0.70
N TRP A 108 -21.58 -3.77 -0.12
CA TRP A 108 -22.70 -4.70 -0.24
C TRP A 108 -24.00 -4.00 -0.64
N THR A 109 -24.86 -4.75 -1.30
CA THR A 109 -26.23 -4.34 -1.66
C THR A 109 -27.22 -5.39 -1.14
N ASN A 110 -28.43 -4.93 -0.80
CA ASN A 110 -29.54 -5.73 -0.33
C ASN A 110 -30.69 -5.62 -1.33
N SER A 111 -31.14 -6.76 -1.87
CA SER A 111 -32.24 -6.79 -2.83
C SER A 111 -33.60 -6.40 -2.25
N THR A 112 -33.78 -6.49 -0.93
CA THR A 112 -35.07 -6.33 -0.25
C THR A 112 -34.92 -5.56 1.04
N PRO A 113 -34.83 -4.20 1.01
CA PRO A 113 -34.66 -3.40 2.24
C PRO A 113 -35.79 -3.57 3.25
N ALA A 114 -36.95 -4.04 2.82
CA ALA A 114 -38.10 -4.32 3.68
C ALA A 114 -37.82 -5.38 4.78
N ILE A 115 -36.71 -6.13 4.69
CA ILE A 115 -36.27 -7.03 5.77
C ILE A 115 -35.72 -6.30 7.00
N GLY A 116 -35.60 -4.97 6.97
CA GLY A 116 -35.03 -4.13 8.04
C GLY A 116 -33.57 -3.74 7.87
N LEU A 117 -32.91 -4.15 6.77
CA LEU A 117 -31.55 -3.77 6.42
C LEU A 117 -31.55 -2.76 5.27
N ALA A 118 -30.71 -1.73 5.35
CA ALA A 118 -30.53 -0.74 4.29
C ALA A 118 -30.27 -1.38 2.91
N ALA A 119 -30.57 -0.65 1.83
CA ALA A 119 -30.39 -1.13 0.45
C ALA A 119 -28.91 -1.37 0.09
N SER A 120 -27.96 -0.70 0.76
CA SER A 120 -26.53 -0.86 0.55
C SER A 120 -25.73 -0.39 1.75
N GLY A 121 -24.46 -0.77 1.81
CA GLY A 121 -23.53 -0.30 2.82
C GLY A 121 -22.10 -0.75 2.52
N THR A 122 -21.20 -0.43 3.46
CA THR A 122 -19.78 -0.77 3.40
C THR A 122 -19.34 -1.41 4.71
N GLY A 123 -18.32 -2.30 4.65
CA GLY A 123 -17.83 -3.03 5.82
C GLY A 123 -18.82 -4.08 6.31
N ASN A 124 -18.66 -4.48 7.56
CA ASN A 124 -19.50 -5.48 8.21
C ASN A 124 -20.95 -5.01 8.36
N ILE A 125 -21.87 -5.97 8.43
CA ILE A 125 -23.27 -5.68 8.70
C ILE A 125 -23.52 -5.87 10.20
N ALA A 126 -23.89 -4.78 10.89
CA ALA A 126 -24.28 -4.86 12.28
C ALA A 126 -25.58 -5.67 12.45
N SER A 127 -25.84 -6.17 13.64
CA SER A 127 -27.15 -6.74 13.99
C SER A 127 -28.26 -5.71 13.72
N PHE A 128 -29.32 -6.14 13.08
CA PHE A 128 -30.53 -5.35 12.83
C PHE A 128 -31.77 -6.14 13.18
N THR A 129 -32.89 -5.46 13.40
CA THR A 129 -34.17 -6.13 13.65
C THR A 129 -34.79 -6.58 12.34
N GLY A 130 -35.03 -7.88 12.19
CA GLY A 130 -35.72 -8.44 11.03
C GLY A 130 -37.17 -7.96 10.97
N THR A 131 -37.61 -7.43 9.84
CA THR A 131 -38.98 -6.97 9.62
C THR A 131 -39.63 -7.73 8.48
N ASN A 132 -40.90 -8.12 8.68
CA ASN A 132 -41.74 -8.73 7.66
C ASN A 132 -43.21 -8.32 7.89
N ALA A 133 -43.72 -7.45 7.09
CA ALA A 133 -45.10 -6.99 7.16
C ALA A 133 -46.07 -7.86 6.31
N THR A 134 -45.57 -8.99 5.74
CA THR A 134 -46.33 -9.89 4.87
C THR A 134 -46.74 -11.15 5.58
N ASN A 135 -47.62 -11.95 4.95
CA ASN A 135 -48.05 -13.26 5.45
C ASN A 135 -47.19 -14.43 4.93
N ALA A 136 -46.11 -14.14 4.21
CA ALA A 136 -45.20 -15.15 3.63
C ALA A 136 -43.75 -14.83 4.01
N PRO A 137 -42.82 -15.78 3.96
CA PRO A 137 -41.40 -15.50 4.17
C PRO A 137 -40.88 -14.41 3.24
N LEU A 138 -40.15 -13.46 3.79
CA LEU A 138 -39.51 -12.36 3.03
C LEU A 138 -38.00 -12.61 2.99
N VAL A 139 -37.43 -12.62 1.79
CA VAL A 139 -35.99 -12.91 1.58
C VAL A 139 -35.29 -11.70 1.02
N GLY A 140 -34.20 -11.28 1.68
CA GLY A 140 -33.23 -10.32 1.17
C GLY A 140 -31.94 -11.03 0.75
N THR A 141 -31.54 -10.87 -0.50
CA THR A 141 -30.23 -11.34 -0.97
C THR A 141 -29.22 -10.23 -0.81
N ILE A 142 -28.16 -10.52 -0.05
CA ILE A 142 -27.04 -9.61 0.13
C ILE A 142 -25.95 -10.00 -0.88
N THR A 143 -25.64 -9.07 -1.79
CA THR A 143 -24.51 -9.21 -2.72
C THR A 143 -23.34 -8.39 -2.21
N VAL A 144 -22.21 -9.05 -1.97
CA VAL A 144 -20.97 -8.40 -1.47
C VAL A 144 -19.98 -8.31 -2.60
N THR A 145 -19.48 -7.10 -2.85
CA THR A 145 -18.42 -6.83 -3.83
C THR A 145 -17.15 -6.46 -3.08
N PRO A 146 -16.17 -7.39 -2.99
CA PRO A 146 -14.88 -7.07 -2.38
C PRO A 146 -14.04 -6.22 -3.35
N VAL A 147 -13.47 -5.13 -2.86
CA VAL A 147 -12.60 -4.24 -3.62
C VAL A 147 -11.25 -4.15 -2.91
N TYR A 148 -10.17 -4.51 -3.60
CA TYR A 148 -8.83 -4.30 -3.07
C TYR A 148 -8.47 -2.83 -3.15
N THR A 149 -8.12 -2.26 -2.01
CA THR A 149 -7.58 -0.91 -1.92
C THR A 149 -6.12 -1.02 -1.48
N PRO A 150 -5.15 -0.76 -2.38
CA PRO A 150 -3.75 -0.84 -2.01
C PRO A 150 -3.46 0.14 -0.87
N VAL A 151 -2.85 -0.37 0.19
CA VAL A 151 -2.32 0.51 1.24
C VAL A 151 -1.09 1.18 0.65
N SER A 152 -1.20 2.46 0.36
CA SER A 152 -0.05 3.27 -0.05
C SER A 152 0.81 3.52 1.20
N THR A 153 2.00 2.92 1.24
CA THR A 153 2.98 3.29 2.25
C THR A 153 3.68 4.56 1.79
N VAL A 154 3.36 5.68 2.43
CA VAL A 154 4.08 6.94 2.24
C VAL A 154 5.08 7.08 3.39
N THR A 155 6.36 7.23 3.07
CA THR A 155 7.39 7.55 4.05
C THR A 155 7.61 9.06 4.06
N GLN A 156 7.45 9.68 5.23
CA GLN A 156 7.78 11.08 5.44
C GLN A 156 8.89 11.19 6.48
N THR A 157 9.95 11.93 6.15
CA THR A 157 11.07 12.17 7.04
C THR A 157 10.93 13.55 7.68
N PHE A 158 11.10 13.63 9.00
CA PHE A 158 11.12 14.86 9.78
C PHE A 158 12.53 15.08 10.31
N LEU A 159 13.13 16.18 9.91
CA LEU A 159 14.46 16.60 10.40
C LEU A 159 14.32 17.62 11.53
N TYR A 160 15.39 17.82 12.30
CA TYR A 160 15.43 18.87 13.31
C TYR A 160 15.26 20.25 12.69
N THR A 161 14.28 21.01 13.20
CA THR A 161 13.99 22.38 12.77
C THR A 161 14.00 23.38 13.93
N GLY A 162 14.18 22.90 15.17
CA GLY A 162 14.02 23.69 16.39
C GLY A 162 12.57 24.02 16.74
N ALA A 163 11.59 23.56 15.95
CA ALA A 163 10.17 23.82 16.12
C ALA A 163 9.34 22.53 15.95
N MET A 164 8.10 22.59 16.43
CA MET A 164 7.10 21.54 16.21
C MET A 164 6.77 21.44 14.71
N GLN A 165 6.72 20.23 14.20
CA GLN A 165 6.23 19.87 12.87
C GLN A 165 4.95 19.05 13.01
N THR A 166 4.13 18.99 11.96
CA THR A 166 2.88 18.24 11.98
C THR A 166 2.84 17.20 10.88
N PHE A 167 2.22 16.06 11.15
CA PHE A 167 1.87 15.04 10.18
C PHE A 167 0.36 14.78 10.23
N THR A 168 -0.32 15.03 9.13
CA THR A 168 -1.74 14.67 9.01
C THR A 168 -1.85 13.27 8.43
N VAL A 169 -2.50 12.38 9.17
CA VAL A 169 -2.71 10.99 8.76
C VAL A 169 -3.55 10.94 7.48
N PRO A 170 -3.04 10.33 6.38
CA PRO A 170 -3.78 10.24 5.13
C PRO A 170 -5.07 9.44 5.24
N VAL A 171 -5.99 9.66 4.31
CA VAL A 171 -7.24 8.89 4.22
C VAL A 171 -6.92 7.41 4.03
N GLY A 172 -7.61 6.54 4.78
CA GLY A 172 -7.43 5.08 4.74
C GLY A 172 -6.27 4.54 5.57
N VAL A 173 -5.43 5.40 6.19
CA VAL A 173 -4.34 4.97 7.08
C VAL A 173 -4.85 4.83 8.51
N THR A 174 -4.70 3.63 9.09
CA THR A 174 -5.11 3.30 10.48
C THR A 174 -3.93 2.96 11.38
N SER A 175 -2.72 2.89 10.84
CA SER A 175 -1.49 2.72 11.61
C SER A 175 -0.32 3.38 10.92
N VAL A 176 0.64 3.89 11.70
CA VAL A 176 1.91 4.42 11.22
C VAL A 176 3.06 3.72 11.92
N THR A 177 4.11 3.38 11.18
CA THR A 177 5.36 2.91 11.77
C THR A 177 6.28 4.10 11.93
N ILE A 178 6.74 4.33 13.15
CA ILE A 178 7.68 5.39 13.49
C ILE A 178 9.07 4.78 13.59
N ASP A 179 10.02 5.38 12.88
CA ASP A 179 11.43 5.02 12.91
C ASP A 179 12.21 6.26 13.41
N ALA A 180 12.59 6.25 14.68
CA ALA A 180 13.23 7.38 15.34
C ALA A 180 14.72 7.14 15.51
N TYR A 181 15.50 8.10 15.10
CA TYR A 181 16.96 8.11 15.27
C TYR A 181 17.33 9.17 16.33
N GLY A 182 18.05 8.77 17.36
CA GLY A 182 18.61 9.68 18.35
C GLY A 182 19.64 10.60 17.69
N ALA A 183 19.68 11.86 18.14
CA ALA A 183 20.71 12.80 17.70
C ALA A 183 22.09 12.42 18.27
N GLN A 184 23.15 12.82 17.58
CA GLN A 184 24.52 12.67 18.06
C GLN A 184 24.75 13.55 19.29
N GLY A 185 25.48 13.05 20.28
CA GLY A 185 25.95 13.84 21.41
C GLY A 185 26.93 14.95 20.98
N GLY A 186 27.04 16.02 21.77
CA GLY A 186 28.04 17.05 21.54
C GLY A 186 29.47 16.53 21.67
N ASN A 187 30.39 17.10 20.90
CA ASN A 187 31.83 16.81 21.08
C ASN A 187 32.33 17.39 22.43
N GLY A 188 33.27 16.72 23.05
CA GLY A 188 33.93 17.25 24.24
C GLY A 188 34.75 18.50 23.93
N ALA A 189 34.88 19.41 24.92
CA ALA A 189 35.71 20.60 24.77
C ALA A 189 37.18 20.21 24.55
N THR A 190 37.89 21.02 23.73
CA THR A 190 39.37 20.94 23.64
C THR A 190 39.99 21.52 24.90
N GLY A 191 40.63 20.67 25.71
CA GLY A 191 41.34 21.12 26.90
C GLY A 191 42.58 21.97 26.54
N GLY A 192 42.95 22.91 27.41
CA GLY A 192 44.05 23.86 27.19
C GLY A 192 45.47 23.29 27.02
N ASN A 193 45.67 21.98 26.93
CA ASN A 193 46.94 21.29 26.68
C ASN A 193 46.89 20.40 25.41
N ALA A 194 46.40 20.92 24.27
CA ALA A 194 46.43 20.27 22.98
C ALA A 194 45.70 18.86 22.91
N SER A 195 44.85 18.56 23.88
CA SER A 195 43.99 17.39 23.83
C SER A 195 42.76 17.68 22.98
N THR A 196 42.61 16.98 21.85
CA THR A 196 41.37 17.06 21.04
C THR A 196 40.22 16.45 21.85
N GLY A 197 39.15 17.22 22.04
CA GLY A 197 37.93 16.71 22.66
C GLY A 197 37.41 15.45 21.98
N GLY A 198 36.87 14.52 22.75
CA GLY A 198 36.29 13.27 22.20
C GLY A 198 35.08 13.58 21.32
N THR A 199 34.88 12.77 20.28
CA THR A 199 33.68 12.80 19.43
C THR A 199 32.46 12.35 20.24
N GLY A 200 31.37 13.11 20.16
CA GLY A 200 30.10 12.74 20.79
C GLY A 200 29.57 11.37 20.29
N GLY A 201 28.98 10.59 21.19
CA GLY A 201 28.43 9.27 20.86
C GLY A 201 27.26 9.38 19.86
N ASN A 202 27.11 8.36 19.02
CA ASN A 202 25.97 8.25 18.09
C ASN A 202 24.67 7.99 18.86
N GLY A 203 23.57 8.57 18.36
CA GLY A 203 22.24 8.26 18.86
C GLY A 203 21.82 6.82 18.52
N THR A 204 20.90 6.29 19.30
CA THR A 204 20.29 4.98 19.05
C THR A 204 19.07 5.08 18.14
N ARG A 205 18.67 3.95 17.54
CA ARG A 205 17.47 3.82 16.73
C ARG A 205 16.36 3.14 17.54
N ALA A 206 15.13 3.64 17.45
CA ALA A 206 13.93 3.02 17.99
C ALA A 206 12.85 2.94 16.91
N THR A 207 12.13 1.82 16.84
CA THR A 207 11.01 1.62 15.93
C THR A 207 9.77 1.22 16.71
N GLY A 208 8.60 1.69 16.27
CA GLY A 208 7.32 1.34 16.89
C GLY A 208 6.16 1.60 15.94
N THR A 209 5.03 0.93 16.19
CA THR A 209 3.79 1.12 15.44
C THR A 209 2.77 1.83 16.32
N LEU A 210 2.15 2.89 15.79
CA LEU A 210 1.09 3.66 16.43
C LEU A 210 -0.21 3.46 15.67
N ALA A 211 -1.28 3.06 16.37
CA ALA A 211 -2.64 3.08 15.80
C ALA A 211 -3.11 4.54 15.67
N VAL A 212 -3.67 4.88 14.51
CA VAL A 212 -4.11 6.24 14.17
C VAL A 212 -5.46 6.22 13.47
N THR A 213 -6.10 7.38 13.36
CA THR A 213 -7.32 7.57 12.57
C THR A 213 -7.04 8.49 11.37
N PRO A 214 -7.68 8.23 10.19
CA PRO A 214 -7.57 9.13 9.05
C PRO A 214 -7.93 10.58 9.41
N GLY A 215 -7.11 11.54 8.99
CA GLY A 215 -7.27 12.96 9.31
C GLY A 215 -6.71 13.39 10.68
N GLN A 216 -6.28 12.45 11.53
CA GLN A 216 -5.61 12.78 12.80
C GLN A 216 -4.32 13.56 12.54
N VAL A 217 -4.09 14.62 13.32
CA VAL A 217 -2.84 15.39 13.27
C VAL A 217 -1.91 14.92 14.39
N LEU A 218 -0.72 14.48 14.02
CA LEU A 218 0.35 14.13 14.94
C LEU A 218 1.35 15.29 15.05
N ASN A 219 1.68 15.69 16.25
CA ASN A 219 2.72 16.69 16.52
C ASN A 219 4.06 16.00 16.65
N ILE A 220 5.04 16.42 15.86
CA ILE A 220 6.37 15.82 15.76
C ILE A 220 7.40 16.80 16.32
N PHE A 221 8.14 16.36 17.33
CA PHE A 221 9.25 17.09 17.92
C PHE A 221 10.54 16.30 17.67
N VAL A 222 11.42 16.86 16.85
CA VAL A 222 12.73 16.25 16.57
C VAL A 222 13.79 16.95 17.41
N GLY A 223 14.54 16.17 18.20
CA GLY A 223 15.64 16.68 19.00
C GLY A 223 16.85 17.08 18.14
N GLY A 224 17.53 18.15 18.53
CA GLY A 224 18.78 18.57 17.90
C GLY A 224 19.99 17.79 18.45
N ALA A 225 21.12 17.85 17.74
CA ALA A 225 22.39 17.35 18.25
C ALA A 225 22.81 18.11 19.51
N GLY A 226 23.56 17.47 20.40
CA GLY A 226 24.14 18.12 21.57
C GLY A 226 25.08 19.27 21.15
N GLY A 227 24.98 20.40 21.82
CA GLY A 227 25.92 21.52 21.62
C GLY A 227 27.34 21.14 22.03
N THR A 228 28.33 21.70 21.37
CA THR A 228 29.70 21.73 21.89
C THR A 228 29.80 22.84 22.93
N PRO A 229 30.43 22.60 24.11
CA PRO A 229 30.62 23.61 25.13
C PRO A 229 31.52 24.76 24.65
#